data_ff71408fc553eb6eba42354fd860bd7b
#
_entry.id   ff71408fc553eb6eba42354fd860bd7b
#
_cell.length_a   1.000
_cell.length_b   1.000
_cell.length_c   1.000
_cell.angle_alpha   90.00
_cell.angle_beta   90.00
_cell.angle_gamma   90.00
#
_symmetry.space_group_name_H-M   'P 1'
#
loop_
_entity.id
_entity.type
_entity.pdbx_description
1 polymer ?
#
loop_
_entity_poly.entity_id
_entity_poly.type
_entity_poly.pdbx_seq_one_letter_code
_entity_poly.pdbx_strand_id
1 'polypeptide(L)'
;MLDNLSWSGVLADPVVQAGTLAVVGAIVTRIALRPFPSWKLAGQVFFFAALTVLLLYHDIVPYEVGPAPASTFERVFIALAKVVWWINAAWALIAFVRVFLIFERQPREGRLVQDLVIGLIYLGAILSVVAYVFSFPVGTLIATSGVLAIILGLAMQSTLSDVFSGIALNLGRPYAIGDWIVLNDGVEGRVVETNWRSTHLLNGSNDLVVLPNSFLAKVGLTNLSSPDRSHGATLTVRVVPTIGPSAIIEVMRAVLLSSDSILTEPKPGVQIKSLTSDAVELELSFRVRDIGQAGPAKNEIFDLIYRHIKAAGLTLARPIDAAGPPPDQLQSEEVMKPHRPTPLKLLDAIPLFFSLTEDEKETLAASMTRRTYKKDSILIEQGDTVASLMIVRSGALVATRQEGHKEIELGRLAPGDYFGESGLLIGVGEAASLRALTFVVVYEIAQASLTPLLHDRPGIAEELAATLSRRIETGQHSFATEGATLNGGSMTSLVTRIRHLFKVPQ
;
A
#
# COMPACT_ATOMS: atom_id res chain seq x y z
N MET A 1 56.29 39.76 53.65
CA MET A 1 55.44 40.25 52.60
C MET A 1 54.26 39.28 52.36
N LEU A 2 53.75 38.62 53.41
CA LEU A 2 52.67 37.65 53.38
C LEU A 2 51.55 37.86 54.40
N ASP A 3 51.54 39.04 55.15
CA ASP A 3 50.66 39.21 56.30
C ASP A 3 49.42 40.09 56.11
N ASN A 4 49.01 40.39 54.86
CA ASN A 4 47.80 41.18 54.61
C ASN A 4 46.86 40.58 53.58
N LEU A 5 46.80 39.28 53.47
CA LEU A 5 45.67 38.63 52.71
C LEU A 5 44.47 38.46 53.63
N SER A 6 43.71 39.54 53.86
CA SER A 6 42.39 39.40 54.46
C SER A 6 41.48 38.56 53.51
N TRP A 7 40.90 37.49 54.00
CA TRP A 7 40.00 36.63 53.25
C TRP A 7 38.85 37.43 52.57
N SER A 8 38.47 38.57 53.18
CA SER A 8 37.49 39.51 52.62
C SER A 8 37.97 40.21 51.35
N GLY A 9 39.29 40.54 51.26
CA GLY A 9 39.87 41.16 50.08
C GLY A 9 39.98 40.18 48.89
N VAL A 10 40.32 38.92 49.17
CA VAL A 10 40.39 37.86 48.17
C VAL A 10 38.99 37.51 47.59
N LEU A 11 37.96 37.51 48.43
CA LEU A 11 36.59 37.26 48.02
C LEU A 11 35.95 38.46 47.28
N ALA A 12 36.47 39.67 47.48
CA ALA A 12 36.02 40.87 46.76
C ALA A 12 36.70 41.04 45.39
N ASP A 13 37.76 40.23 45.10
CA ASP A 13 38.46 40.27 43.83
C ASP A 13 37.55 39.80 42.66
N PRO A 14 37.37 40.62 41.65
CA PRO A 14 36.54 40.25 40.43
C PRO A 14 36.99 38.95 39.80
N VAL A 15 38.28 38.63 39.87
CA VAL A 15 38.87 37.38 39.37
C VAL A 15 38.27 36.15 40.02
N VAL A 16 38.33 36.19 41.36
CA VAL A 16 37.92 35.10 42.23
C VAL A 16 36.40 34.89 42.10
N GLN A 17 35.62 35.98 42.03
CA GLN A 17 34.19 35.94 41.88
C GLN A 17 33.78 35.35 40.51
N ALA A 18 34.37 35.82 39.39
CA ALA A 18 34.10 35.33 38.06
C ALA A 18 34.56 33.86 37.89
N GLY A 19 35.73 33.52 38.42
CA GLY A 19 36.27 32.17 38.38
C GLY A 19 35.42 31.17 39.18
N THR A 20 35.04 31.54 40.42
CA THR A 20 34.19 30.71 41.29
C THR A 20 32.79 30.52 40.66
N LEU A 21 32.15 31.57 40.12
CA LEU A 21 30.87 31.49 39.47
C LEU A 21 30.91 30.56 38.23
N ALA A 22 31.98 30.68 37.41
CA ALA A 22 32.18 29.84 36.26
C ALA A 22 32.38 28.34 36.61
N VAL A 23 33.19 28.06 37.62
CA VAL A 23 33.47 26.71 38.13
C VAL A 23 32.21 26.10 38.76
N VAL A 24 31.52 26.83 39.62
CA VAL A 24 30.26 26.36 40.23
C VAL A 24 29.20 26.14 39.17
N GLY A 25 29.05 27.04 38.21
CA GLY A 25 28.13 26.92 37.10
C GLY A 25 28.43 25.68 36.24
N ALA A 26 29.71 25.44 35.93
CA ALA A 26 30.13 24.25 35.18
C ALA A 26 29.86 22.95 35.95
N ILE A 27 30.12 22.92 37.25
CA ILE A 27 29.86 21.74 38.10
C ILE A 27 28.34 21.46 38.18
N VAL A 28 27.54 22.47 38.52
CA VAL A 28 26.08 22.33 38.63
C VAL A 28 25.46 21.88 37.32
N THR A 29 25.80 22.52 36.22
CA THR A 29 25.17 22.18 34.89
C THR A 29 25.66 20.86 34.30
N ARG A 30 26.91 20.43 34.58
CA ARG A 30 27.44 19.17 34.06
C ARG A 30 27.18 17.96 34.94
N ILE A 31 27.11 18.15 36.27
CA ILE A 31 26.97 17.03 37.21
C ILE A 31 25.55 16.95 37.76
N ALA A 32 25.02 18.01 38.38
CA ALA A 32 23.74 17.99 39.05
C ALA A 32 22.56 17.97 38.07
N LEU A 33 22.63 18.69 36.94
CA LEU A 33 21.54 18.81 35.95
C LEU A 33 21.71 17.88 34.77
N ARG A 34 22.65 16.94 34.82
CA ARG A 34 22.89 15.96 33.72
C ARG A 34 21.64 15.17 33.27
N PRO A 35 20.77 14.67 34.17
CA PRO A 35 19.63 13.87 33.79
C PRO A 35 18.47 14.67 33.16
N PHE A 36 18.45 16.01 33.33
CA PHE A 36 17.32 16.85 32.92
C PHE A 36 17.75 17.88 31.86
N PRO A 37 17.55 17.64 30.55
CA PRO A 37 18.03 18.52 29.47
C PRO A 37 17.46 19.94 29.54
N SER A 38 16.19 20.11 29.86
CA SER A 38 15.54 21.42 29.97
C SER A 38 16.07 22.23 31.16
N TRP A 39 16.29 21.60 32.32
CA TRP A 39 16.86 22.22 33.50
C TRP A 39 18.35 22.55 33.31
N LYS A 40 19.06 21.74 32.53
CA LYS A 40 20.44 22.01 32.15
C LYS A 40 20.54 23.28 31.29
N LEU A 41 19.65 23.48 30.32
CA LEU A 41 19.56 24.71 29.53
C LEU A 41 19.27 25.91 30.44
N ALA A 42 18.25 25.83 31.30
CA ALA A 42 17.90 26.90 32.24
C ALA A 42 19.07 27.26 33.15
N GLY A 43 19.78 26.26 33.68
CA GLY A 43 21.00 26.45 34.49
C GLY A 43 22.12 27.14 33.71
N GLN A 44 22.41 26.73 32.48
CA GLN A 44 23.45 27.34 31.65
C GLN A 44 23.13 28.79 31.29
N VAL A 45 21.87 29.09 30.93
CA VAL A 45 21.43 30.45 30.63
C VAL A 45 21.49 31.31 31.88
N PHE A 46 21.07 30.78 33.05
CA PHE A 46 21.16 31.51 34.34
C PHE A 46 22.61 31.83 34.71
N PHE A 47 23.52 30.85 34.68
CA PHE A 47 24.93 31.08 34.97
C PHE A 47 25.61 31.99 33.95
N PHE A 48 25.26 31.90 32.69
CA PHE A 48 25.73 32.81 31.64
C PHE A 48 25.26 34.25 31.89
N ALA A 49 23.97 34.45 32.24
CA ALA A 49 23.43 35.75 32.57
C ALA A 49 24.10 36.32 33.85
N ALA A 50 24.23 35.50 34.90
CA ALA A 50 24.90 35.91 36.13
C ALA A 50 26.37 36.31 35.89
N LEU A 51 27.10 35.53 35.08
CA LEU A 51 28.49 35.88 34.71
C LEU A 51 28.54 37.17 33.88
N THR A 52 27.58 37.37 32.96
CA THR A 52 27.49 38.63 32.20
C THR A 52 27.26 39.84 33.10
N VAL A 53 26.29 39.75 34.02
CA VAL A 53 26.01 40.83 34.98
C VAL A 53 27.24 41.13 35.88
N LEU A 54 27.92 40.08 36.35
CA LEU A 54 29.13 40.25 37.19
C LEU A 54 30.27 40.96 36.44
N LEU A 55 30.52 40.57 35.16
CA LEU A 55 31.57 41.20 34.37
C LEU A 55 31.25 42.65 34.04
N LEU A 56 29.98 42.95 33.68
CA LEU A 56 29.54 44.33 33.43
C LEU A 56 29.58 45.19 34.70
N TYR A 57 29.32 44.63 35.89
CA TYR A 57 29.44 45.34 37.17
C TYR A 57 30.88 45.74 37.43
N HIS A 58 31.87 45.03 36.92
CA HIS A 58 33.30 45.35 37.03
C HIS A 58 33.84 46.09 35.80
N ASP A 59 32.97 46.68 34.95
CA ASP A 59 33.35 47.42 33.74
C ASP A 59 34.11 46.56 32.68
N ILE A 60 34.00 45.23 32.77
CA ILE A 60 34.62 44.33 31.81
C ILE A 60 33.56 43.95 30.74
N VAL A 61 33.62 44.61 29.58
CA VAL A 61 32.73 44.31 28.44
C VAL A 61 33.37 43.20 27.60
N PRO A 62 32.74 41.97 27.54
CA PRO A 62 33.39 40.83 26.90
C PRO A 62 33.46 40.93 25.38
N TYR A 63 32.56 41.69 24.76
CA TYR A 63 32.40 41.86 23.31
C TYR A 63 32.99 43.19 22.79
N GLU A 64 33.80 43.90 23.59
CA GLU A 64 34.51 45.10 23.17
C GLU A 64 36.01 44.99 23.47
N VAL A 65 36.82 45.67 22.64
CA VAL A 65 38.25 45.85 22.90
C VAL A 65 38.40 47.01 23.88
N GLY A 66 38.51 46.69 25.16
CA GLY A 66 38.65 47.71 26.21
C GLY A 66 40.02 48.42 26.19
N PRO A 67 40.20 49.52 27.00
CA PRO A 67 41.46 50.21 27.12
C PRO A 67 42.57 49.29 27.65
N ALA A 68 43.83 49.59 27.33
CA ALA A 68 44.96 48.76 27.76
C ALA A 68 45.08 48.76 29.28
N PRO A 69 45.06 47.61 29.97
CA PRO A 69 45.17 47.51 31.41
C PRO A 69 46.54 48.05 31.95
N ALA A 70 46.53 48.61 33.12
CA ALA A 70 47.73 49.23 33.75
C ALA A 70 48.78 48.17 34.15
N SER A 71 48.39 46.97 34.50
CA SER A 71 49.30 45.91 34.92
C SER A 71 49.21 44.65 34.02
N THR A 72 50.28 43.86 33.89
CA THR A 72 50.30 42.61 33.18
C THR A 72 49.36 41.56 33.78
N PHE A 73 49.22 41.58 35.11
CA PHE A 73 48.35 40.71 35.86
C PHE A 73 46.85 40.95 35.47
N GLU A 74 46.45 42.22 35.51
CA GLU A 74 45.12 42.66 35.18
C GLU A 74 44.75 42.28 33.67
N ARG A 75 45.72 42.43 32.76
CA ARG A 75 45.58 42.05 31.36
C ARG A 75 45.30 40.56 31.20
N VAL A 76 46.08 39.70 31.85
CA VAL A 76 45.87 38.24 31.79
C VAL A 76 44.54 37.88 32.41
N PHE A 77 44.12 38.52 33.46
CA PHE A 77 42.89 38.32 34.16
C PHE A 77 41.68 38.67 33.28
N ILE A 78 41.63 39.90 32.73
CA ILE A 78 40.54 40.32 31.83
C ILE A 78 40.47 39.39 30.61
N ALA A 79 41.60 38.98 30.06
CA ALA A 79 41.66 38.02 28.98
C ALA A 79 41.04 36.68 29.36
N LEU A 80 41.38 36.10 30.52
CA LEU A 80 40.80 34.86 31.02
C LEU A 80 39.29 34.99 31.28
N ALA A 81 38.85 36.08 31.89
CA ALA A 81 37.44 36.34 32.15
C ALA A 81 36.62 36.40 30.85
N LYS A 82 37.12 37.09 29.83
CA LYS A 82 36.49 37.12 28.50
C LYS A 82 36.46 35.76 27.82
N VAL A 83 37.53 34.97 27.89
CA VAL A 83 37.57 33.61 27.36
C VAL A 83 36.52 32.73 28.03
N VAL A 84 36.44 32.77 29.37
CA VAL A 84 35.44 32.01 30.13
C VAL A 84 34.01 32.41 29.73
N TRP A 85 33.79 33.72 29.54
CA TRP A 85 32.47 34.20 29.08
C TRP A 85 32.10 33.66 27.70
N TRP A 86 33.00 33.70 26.71
CA TRP A 86 32.76 33.17 25.36
C TRP A 86 32.52 31.64 25.33
N ILE A 87 33.24 30.90 26.19
CA ILE A 87 33.05 29.47 26.38
C ILE A 87 31.64 29.18 26.95
N ASN A 88 31.20 29.94 27.97
CA ASN A 88 29.88 29.79 28.55
C ASN A 88 28.78 30.21 27.56
N ALA A 89 28.99 31.26 26.77
CA ALA A 89 28.10 31.65 25.68
C ALA A 89 27.92 30.51 24.66
N ALA A 90 29.02 29.91 24.22
CA ALA A 90 28.99 28.77 23.32
C ALA A 90 28.23 27.57 23.92
N TRP A 91 28.47 27.24 25.20
CA TRP A 91 27.78 26.14 25.86
C TRP A 91 26.29 26.41 26.04
N ALA A 92 25.90 27.63 26.39
CA ALA A 92 24.48 28.02 26.46
C ALA A 92 23.79 27.90 25.11
N LEU A 93 24.45 28.37 24.05
CA LEU A 93 23.93 28.26 22.69
C LEU A 93 23.84 26.80 22.20
N ILE A 94 24.85 25.97 22.49
CA ILE A 94 24.81 24.53 22.18
C ILE A 94 23.69 23.84 22.96
N ALA A 95 23.45 24.18 24.20
CA ALA A 95 22.36 23.62 24.99
C ALA A 95 20.99 24.03 24.42
N PHE A 96 20.86 25.30 24.00
CA PHE A 96 19.68 25.79 23.32
C PHE A 96 19.43 24.99 22.03
N VAL A 97 20.44 24.84 21.18
CA VAL A 97 20.36 24.03 19.96
C VAL A 97 19.93 22.59 20.25
N ARG A 98 20.50 21.98 21.30
CA ARG A 98 20.16 20.63 21.73
C ARG A 98 18.72 20.49 22.22
N VAL A 99 18.16 21.49 22.90
CA VAL A 99 16.79 21.42 23.44
C VAL A 99 15.73 21.73 22.38
N PHE A 100 15.96 22.72 21.51
CA PHE A 100 14.97 23.19 20.54
C PHE A 100 15.10 22.57 19.15
N LEU A 101 16.31 22.21 18.72
CA LEU A 101 16.56 21.55 17.44
C LEU A 101 16.71 20.03 17.60
N ILE A 102 16.22 19.47 18.72
CA ILE A 102 16.40 18.05 19.03
C ILE A 102 15.61 17.17 18.08
N PHE A 103 16.40 16.44 17.37
CA PHE A 103 16.09 15.16 16.76
C PHE A 103 16.54 13.99 17.67
N GLU A 104 16.18 14.02 18.95
CA GLU A 104 16.67 13.04 19.95
C GLU A 104 16.10 11.62 19.75
N ARG A 105 15.12 11.45 18.85
CA ARG A 105 14.49 10.17 18.50
C ARG A 105 14.74 9.73 17.07
N GLN A 106 15.67 10.36 16.36
CA GLN A 106 15.94 10.04 14.97
C GLN A 106 17.21 9.18 14.79
N PRO A 107 17.28 8.35 13.71
CA PRO A 107 18.44 7.51 13.44
C PRO A 107 19.72 8.32 13.28
N ARG A 108 20.87 7.64 13.33
CA ARG A 108 22.24 8.20 13.36
C ARG A 108 22.52 9.36 12.40
N GLU A 109 21.74 9.51 11.37
CA GLU A 109 21.89 10.48 10.28
C GLU A 109 21.54 11.93 10.68
N GLY A 110 20.60 12.15 11.57
CA GLY A 110 20.25 13.49 12.07
C GLY A 110 21.34 14.13 12.91
N ARG A 111 22.32 13.37 13.38
CA ARG A 111 23.43 13.88 14.21
C ARG A 111 24.44 14.70 13.42
N LEU A 112 24.61 14.46 12.12
CA LEU A 112 25.56 15.21 11.28
C LEU A 112 25.23 16.70 11.19
N VAL A 113 23.94 17.06 11.04
CA VAL A 113 23.52 18.46 11.02
C VAL A 113 23.75 19.12 12.39
N GLN A 114 23.45 18.42 13.46
CA GLN A 114 23.69 18.89 14.83
C GLN A 114 25.19 19.13 15.09
N ASP A 115 26.04 18.17 14.68
CA ASP A 115 27.50 18.30 14.86
C ASP A 115 28.07 19.44 14.01
N LEU A 116 27.55 19.67 12.81
CA LEU A 116 27.91 20.80 11.96
C LEU A 116 27.55 22.13 12.64
N VAL A 117 26.33 22.27 13.18
CA VAL A 117 25.89 23.47 13.90
C VAL A 117 26.74 23.71 15.15
N ILE A 118 27.02 22.64 15.91
CA ILE A 118 27.90 22.72 17.09
C ILE A 118 29.31 23.16 16.68
N GLY A 119 29.84 22.60 15.61
CA GLY A 119 31.13 22.99 15.04
C GLY A 119 31.18 24.47 14.64
N LEU A 120 30.12 24.98 14.04
CA LEU A 120 29.99 26.38 13.65
C LEU A 120 29.94 27.31 14.89
N ILE A 121 29.24 26.89 15.96
CA ILE A 121 29.20 27.64 17.23
C ILE A 121 30.58 27.72 17.85
N TYR A 122 31.34 26.62 17.91
CA TYR A 122 32.69 26.63 18.43
C TYR A 122 33.63 27.50 17.57
N LEU A 123 33.53 27.41 16.24
CA LEU A 123 34.31 28.26 15.34
C LEU A 123 34.01 29.75 15.58
N GLY A 124 32.72 30.12 15.71
CA GLY A 124 32.33 31.49 16.05
C GLY A 124 32.87 31.96 17.41
N ALA A 125 32.84 31.12 18.43
CA ALA A 125 33.38 31.43 19.73
C ALA A 125 34.90 31.61 19.69
N ILE A 126 35.64 30.77 18.97
CA ILE A 126 37.09 30.90 18.79
C ILE A 126 37.42 32.19 18.06
N LEU A 127 36.76 32.51 16.96
CA LEU A 127 36.96 33.76 16.24
C LEU A 127 36.68 35.00 17.12
N SER A 128 35.62 34.92 17.95
CA SER A 128 35.29 36.01 18.89
C SER A 128 36.35 36.18 19.99
N VAL A 129 36.89 35.08 20.52
CA VAL A 129 38.04 35.14 21.46
C VAL A 129 39.25 35.78 20.79
N VAL A 130 39.57 35.38 19.56
CA VAL A 130 40.70 35.97 18.82
C VAL A 130 40.48 37.47 18.57
N ALA A 131 39.27 37.90 18.26
CA ALA A 131 38.92 39.30 18.01
C ALA A 131 38.95 40.14 19.30
N TYR A 132 38.25 39.72 20.35
CA TYR A 132 37.95 40.57 21.52
C TYR A 132 38.88 40.33 22.70
N VAL A 133 39.59 39.21 22.75
CA VAL A 133 40.58 38.93 23.80
C VAL A 133 41.99 39.29 23.32
N PHE A 134 42.35 38.81 22.11
CA PHE A 134 43.68 39.03 21.57
C PHE A 134 43.77 40.27 20.67
N SER A 135 42.65 40.99 20.46
CA SER A 135 42.56 42.20 19.63
C SER A 135 43.10 42.02 18.19
N PHE A 136 42.97 40.81 17.65
CA PHE A 136 43.42 40.49 16.31
C PHE A 136 42.38 40.97 15.27
N PRO A 137 42.79 41.53 14.14
CA PRO A 137 41.86 42.03 13.11
C PRO A 137 41.23 40.85 12.34
N VAL A 138 40.27 40.17 12.97
CA VAL A 138 39.58 39.02 12.34
C VAL A 138 38.76 39.40 11.10
N GLY A 139 38.47 40.70 10.90
CA GLY A 139 37.74 41.16 9.70
C GLY A 139 38.44 40.80 8.40
N THR A 140 39.77 40.88 8.34
CA THR A 140 40.53 40.44 7.16
C THR A 140 40.53 38.93 6.98
N LEU A 141 40.57 38.17 8.07
CA LEU A 141 40.45 36.70 8.03
C LEU A 141 39.06 36.28 7.50
N ILE A 142 37.99 36.93 7.98
CA ILE A 142 36.64 36.68 7.53
C ILE A 142 36.47 37.04 6.06
N ALA A 143 37.01 38.19 5.64
CA ALA A 143 36.91 38.63 4.25
C ALA A 143 37.65 37.70 3.26
N THR A 144 38.85 37.22 3.63
CA THR A 144 39.60 36.27 2.81
C THR A 144 38.98 34.85 2.80
N SER A 145 38.44 34.44 3.97
CA SER A 145 37.72 33.15 4.09
C SER A 145 36.36 33.18 3.41
N GLY A 146 35.77 34.34 3.16
CA GLY A 146 34.47 34.50 2.52
C GLY A 146 34.44 33.91 1.11
N VAL A 147 35.50 34.10 0.33
CA VAL A 147 35.63 33.50 -1.01
C VAL A 147 35.66 31.97 -0.92
N LEU A 148 36.44 31.44 0.03
CA LEU A 148 36.49 29.98 0.25
C LEU A 148 35.12 29.42 0.68
N ALA A 149 34.42 30.17 1.54
CA ALA A 149 33.08 29.81 2.02
C ALA A 149 32.06 29.79 0.86
N ILE A 150 32.14 30.74 -0.10
CA ILE A 150 31.28 30.74 -1.28
C ILE A 150 31.59 29.52 -2.15
N ILE A 151 32.86 29.22 -2.41
CA ILE A 151 33.27 28.06 -3.20
C ILE A 151 32.77 26.76 -2.57
N LEU A 152 32.94 26.62 -1.26
CA LEU A 152 32.47 25.45 -0.52
C LEU A 152 30.93 25.35 -0.50
N GLY A 153 30.25 26.49 -0.34
CA GLY A 153 28.79 26.56 -0.42
C GLY A 153 28.24 26.12 -1.79
N LEU A 154 28.87 26.57 -2.86
CA LEU A 154 28.53 26.15 -4.22
C LEU A 154 28.83 24.66 -4.43
N ALA A 155 29.95 24.14 -3.93
CA ALA A 155 30.28 22.73 -4.02
C ALA A 155 29.30 21.83 -3.24
N MET A 156 28.73 22.32 -2.16
CA MET A 156 27.76 21.59 -1.31
C MET A 156 26.29 21.88 -1.67
N GLN A 157 26.01 22.74 -2.66
CA GLN A 157 24.67 23.22 -2.98
C GLN A 157 23.68 22.08 -3.25
N SER A 158 24.07 21.05 -3.99
CA SER A 158 23.21 19.90 -4.30
C SER A 158 22.89 19.09 -3.05
N THR A 159 23.89 18.80 -2.23
CA THR A 159 23.70 18.06 -0.99
C THR A 159 22.78 18.80 -0.01
N LEU A 160 22.98 20.10 0.11
CA LEU A 160 22.15 20.95 0.97
C LEU A 160 20.72 21.02 0.46
N SER A 161 20.54 21.08 -0.87
CA SER A 161 19.21 21.01 -1.52
C SER A 161 18.51 19.70 -1.22
N ASP A 162 19.19 18.55 -1.25
CA ASP A 162 18.61 17.26 -0.90
C ASP A 162 18.15 17.21 0.57
N VAL A 163 18.97 17.75 1.49
CA VAL A 163 18.65 17.82 2.93
C VAL A 163 17.40 18.65 3.18
N PHE A 164 17.35 19.89 2.66
CA PHE A 164 16.19 20.77 2.83
C PHE A 164 14.93 20.21 2.17
N SER A 165 15.06 19.59 1.00
CA SER A 165 13.97 18.91 0.32
C SER A 165 13.49 17.72 1.13
N GLY A 166 14.37 16.92 1.72
CA GLY A 166 14.01 15.81 2.59
C GLY A 166 13.24 16.28 3.85
N ILE A 167 13.65 17.39 4.43
CA ILE A 167 12.90 18.01 5.56
C ILE A 167 11.52 18.49 5.10
N ALA A 168 11.42 19.15 3.95
CA ALA A 168 10.17 19.66 3.40
C ALA A 168 9.20 18.51 3.06
N LEU A 169 9.69 17.42 2.44
CA LEU A 169 8.90 16.23 2.12
C LEU A 169 8.41 15.51 3.39
N ASN A 170 9.25 15.43 4.43
CA ASN A 170 8.88 14.83 5.71
C ASN A 170 7.83 15.67 6.46
N LEU A 171 7.93 17.00 6.39
CA LEU A 171 6.97 17.90 7.02
C LEU A 171 5.64 17.95 6.25
N GLY A 172 5.69 18.06 4.93
CA GLY A 172 4.53 18.13 4.05
C GLY A 172 3.84 16.78 3.84
N ARG A 173 4.53 15.66 4.03
CA ARG A 173 4.06 14.27 3.91
C ARG A 173 3.19 14.02 2.67
N PRO A 174 3.66 14.33 1.45
CA PRO A 174 2.89 14.03 0.25
C PRO A 174 2.72 12.52 0.03
N TYR A 175 3.55 11.72 0.66
CA TYR A 175 3.49 10.25 0.71
C TYR A 175 4.03 9.73 2.06
N ALA A 176 3.74 8.48 2.36
CA ALA A 176 4.26 7.73 3.50
C ALA A 176 4.99 6.46 3.02
N ILE A 177 5.78 5.85 3.92
CA ILE A 177 6.38 4.54 3.66
C ILE A 177 5.25 3.51 3.47
N GLY A 178 5.34 2.76 2.38
CA GLY A 178 4.31 1.80 1.95
C GLY A 178 3.37 2.31 0.88
N ASP A 179 3.32 3.62 0.62
CA ASP A 179 2.51 4.19 -0.45
C ASP A 179 3.11 3.89 -1.84
N TRP A 180 2.24 3.74 -2.82
CA TRP A 180 2.63 3.66 -4.23
C TRP A 180 2.52 5.06 -4.85
N ILE A 181 3.61 5.55 -5.41
CA ILE A 181 3.68 6.85 -6.06
C ILE A 181 4.08 6.72 -7.52
N VAL A 182 3.57 7.62 -8.34
CA VAL A 182 3.91 7.76 -9.76
C VAL A 182 4.39 9.19 -10.00
N LEU A 183 5.52 9.35 -10.65
CA LEU A 183 6.10 10.64 -11.02
C LEU A 183 5.72 10.99 -12.44
N ASN A 184 5.75 12.29 -12.77
CA ASN A 184 5.37 12.77 -14.11
C ASN A 184 6.29 12.27 -15.24
N ASP A 185 7.50 11.81 -14.92
CA ASP A 185 8.45 11.19 -15.86
C ASP A 185 8.20 9.70 -16.11
N GLY A 186 7.17 9.12 -15.46
CA GLY A 186 6.79 7.72 -15.58
C GLY A 186 7.49 6.79 -14.61
N VAL A 187 8.37 7.28 -13.74
CA VAL A 187 8.93 6.48 -12.65
C VAL A 187 7.86 6.21 -11.62
N GLU A 188 7.67 4.94 -11.27
CA GLU A 188 6.68 4.52 -10.28
C GLU A 188 7.22 3.45 -9.34
N GLY A 189 6.63 3.37 -8.15
CA GLY A 189 6.96 2.32 -7.19
C GLY A 189 6.40 2.58 -5.80
N ARG A 190 6.56 1.57 -4.95
CA ARG A 190 6.19 1.64 -3.54
C ARG A 190 7.33 2.25 -2.74
N VAL A 191 7.05 3.27 -1.95
CA VAL A 191 8.01 3.89 -1.03
C VAL A 191 8.40 2.87 0.03
N VAL A 192 9.67 2.46 0.07
CA VAL A 192 10.20 1.49 1.05
C VAL A 192 11.03 2.16 2.12
N GLU A 193 11.68 3.28 1.78
CA GLU A 193 12.53 4.02 2.69
C GLU A 193 12.58 5.50 2.29
N THR A 194 12.65 6.38 3.28
CA THR A 194 12.92 7.81 3.08
C THR A 194 13.99 8.23 4.08
N ASN A 195 15.12 8.72 3.55
CA ASN A 195 16.22 9.27 4.34
C ASN A 195 16.41 10.76 4.09
N TRP A 196 17.37 11.36 4.80
CA TRP A 196 17.64 12.80 4.73
C TRP A 196 18.01 13.30 3.32
N ARG A 197 18.55 12.43 2.45
CA ARG A 197 19.05 12.76 1.10
C ARG A 197 18.21 12.19 -0.02
N SER A 198 17.63 10.99 0.16
CA SER A 198 16.98 10.24 -0.91
C SER A 198 15.74 9.51 -0.41
N THR A 199 14.83 9.24 -1.32
CA THR A 199 13.69 8.34 -1.14
C THR A 199 13.88 7.13 -2.05
N HIS A 200 13.62 5.96 -1.50
CA HIS A 200 13.78 4.67 -2.19
C HIS A 200 12.42 4.11 -2.56
N LEU A 201 12.25 3.76 -3.82
CA LEU A 201 11.05 3.14 -4.35
C LEU A 201 11.36 1.72 -4.80
N LEU A 202 10.43 0.80 -4.58
CA LEU A 202 10.45 -0.54 -5.13
C LEU A 202 9.44 -0.57 -6.30
N ASN A 203 9.93 -0.74 -7.53
CA ASN A 203 9.08 -0.76 -8.72
C ASN A 203 8.32 -2.09 -8.89
N GLY A 204 7.48 -2.20 -9.91
CA GLY A 204 6.70 -3.41 -10.21
C GLY A 204 7.55 -4.66 -10.55
N SER A 205 8.80 -4.48 -10.97
CA SER A 205 9.77 -5.55 -11.23
C SER A 205 10.60 -5.93 -10.00
N ASN A 206 10.30 -5.31 -8.84
CA ASN A 206 11.05 -5.48 -7.59
C ASN A 206 12.46 -4.88 -7.62
N ASP A 207 12.73 -3.91 -8.50
CA ASP A 207 13.99 -3.17 -8.53
C ASP A 207 13.91 -1.96 -7.60
N LEU A 208 15.05 -1.65 -6.95
CA LEU A 208 15.16 -0.50 -6.07
C LEU A 208 15.54 0.75 -6.88
N VAL A 209 14.64 1.71 -6.95
CA VAL A 209 14.86 3.03 -7.56
C VAL A 209 15.19 4.03 -6.47
N VAL A 210 16.36 4.66 -6.53
CA VAL A 210 16.84 5.64 -5.56
C VAL A 210 16.73 7.03 -6.15
N LEU A 211 15.92 7.88 -5.53
CA LEU A 211 15.64 9.24 -6.01
C LEU A 211 16.14 10.30 -5.01
N PRO A 212 16.97 11.26 -5.44
CA PRO A 212 17.33 12.39 -4.59
C PRO A 212 16.11 13.19 -4.14
N ASN A 213 16.07 13.61 -2.87
CA ASN A 213 14.93 14.37 -2.36
C ASN A 213 14.73 15.71 -3.08
N SER A 214 15.80 16.34 -3.54
CA SER A 214 15.75 17.57 -4.32
C SER A 214 15.08 17.39 -5.69
N PHE A 215 15.13 16.18 -6.26
CA PHE A 215 14.40 15.83 -7.46
C PHE A 215 12.91 15.66 -7.16
N LEU A 216 12.57 14.87 -6.15
CA LEU A 216 11.17 14.61 -5.73
C LEU A 216 10.41 15.89 -5.33
N ALA A 217 11.11 16.84 -4.69
CA ALA A 217 10.50 18.10 -4.29
C ALA A 217 10.14 19.03 -5.47
N LYS A 218 10.67 18.77 -6.67
CA LYS A 218 10.46 19.61 -7.88
C LYS A 218 9.58 18.95 -8.92
N VAL A 219 9.46 17.63 -8.90
CA VAL A 219 8.64 16.87 -9.85
C VAL A 219 7.22 16.74 -9.34
N GLY A 220 6.24 16.76 -10.25
CA GLY A 220 4.87 16.39 -9.89
C GLY A 220 4.77 14.91 -9.58
N LEU A 221 4.10 14.58 -8.51
CA LEU A 221 3.86 13.20 -8.11
C LEU A 221 2.36 12.94 -7.88
N THR A 222 1.93 11.73 -8.19
CA THR A 222 0.60 11.20 -7.86
C THR A 222 0.76 10.10 -6.84
N ASN A 223 0.13 10.24 -5.68
CA ASN A 223 0.07 9.20 -4.66
C ASN A 223 -1.16 8.31 -4.91
N LEU A 224 -0.92 7.06 -5.33
CA LEU A 224 -1.99 6.09 -5.66
C LEU A 224 -2.53 5.35 -4.43
N SER A 225 -1.96 5.59 -3.24
CA SER A 225 -2.38 4.99 -1.97
C SER A 225 -3.09 5.98 -1.05
N SER A 226 -3.28 7.24 -1.47
CA SER A 226 -3.93 8.29 -0.69
C SER A 226 -5.11 8.89 -1.50
N PRO A 227 -6.23 9.23 -0.86
CA PRO A 227 -6.55 9.18 0.57
C PRO A 227 -6.83 7.77 1.10
N ASP A 228 -7.16 6.81 0.27
CA ASP A 228 -7.32 5.40 0.59
C ASP A 228 -6.47 4.54 -0.36
N ARG A 229 -6.21 3.29 -0.02
CA ARG A 229 -5.39 2.38 -0.83
C ARG A 229 -6.12 1.82 -2.04
N SER A 230 -7.44 2.06 -2.15
CA SER A 230 -8.21 1.55 -3.27
C SER A 230 -7.81 2.27 -4.56
N HIS A 231 -7.60 1.50 -5.62
CA HIS A 231 -7.15 2.01 -6.92
C HIS A 231 -8.23 1.83 -7.97
N GLY A 232 -8.50 2.89 -8.73
CA GLY A 232 -9.41 2.85 -9.87
C GLY A 232 -8.74 2.26 -11.11
N ALA A 233 -9.41 1.34 -11.79
CA ALA A 233 -8.96 0.76 -13.05
C ALA A 233 -10.07 0.83 -14.09
N THR A 234 -9.66 0.89 -15.36
CA THR A 234 -10.58 0.88 -16.49
C THR A 234 -10.17 -0.19 -17.50
N LEU A 235 -11.15 -0.73 -18.18
CA LEU A 235 -10.98 -1.63 -19.32
C LEU A 235 -11.89 -1.19 -20.46
N THR A 236 -11.36 -1.18 -21.67
CA THR A 236 -12.15 -0.90 -22.87
C THR A 236 -12.45 -2.21 -23.60
N VAL A 237 -13.72 -2.43 -23.94
CA VAL A 237 -14.21 -3.62 -24.64
C VAL A 237 -15.00 -3.19 -25.86
N ARG A 238 -14.78 -3.87 -26.97
CA ARG A 238 -15.50 -3.62 -28.23
C ARG A 238 -16.35 -4.83 -28.59
N VAL A 239 -17.64 -4.62 -28.77
CA VAL A 239 -18.62 -5.66 -29.03
C VAL A 239 -19.37 -5.35 -30.34
N VAL A 240 -19.61 -6.34 -31.15
CA VAL A 240 -20.44 -6.18 -32.37
C VAL A 240 -21.89 -5.89 -31.97
N PRO A 241 -22.54 -4.85 -32.52
CA PRO A 241 -23.88 -4.42 -32.13
C PRO A 241 -24.98 -5.33 -32.67
N THR A 242 -24.96 -6.60 -32.28
CA THR A 242 -26.01 -7.58 -32.66
C THR A 242 -27.33 -7.43 -31.91
N ILE A 243 -27.29 -6.76 -30.76
CA ILE A 243 -28.45 -6.41 -29.92
C ILE A 243 -28.34 -4.94 -29.50
N GLY A 244 -29.44 -4.39 -28.96
CA GLY A 244 -29.45 -3.00 -28.52
C GLY A 244 -28.34 -2.66 -27.50
N PRO A 245 -27.73 -1.44 -27.57
CA PRO A 245 -26.62 -1.06 -26.69
C PRO A 245 -26.94 -1.19 -25.21
N SER A 246 -28.17 -0.91 -24.78
CA SER A 246 -28.61 -1.06 -23.38
C SER A 246 -28.53 -2.52 -22.91
N ALA A 247 -28.85 -3.47 -23.78
CA ALA A 247 -28.71 -4.89 -23.44
C ALA A 247 -27.24 -5.32 -23.33
N ILE A 248 -26.34 -4.75 -24.14
CA ILE A 248 -24.90 -4.97 -24.05
C ILE A 248 -24.37 -4.40 -22.71
N ILE A 249 -24.83 -3.21 -22.29
CA ILE A 249 -24.48 -2.63 -20.97
C ILE A 249 -24.88 -3.59 -19.84
N GLU A 250 -26.07 -4.18 -19.88
CA GLU A 250 -26.49 -5.12 -18.84
C GLU A 250 -25.63 -6.38 -18.77
N VAL A 251 -25.20 -6.89 -19.93
CA VAL A 251 -24.25 -8.01 -19.99
C VAL A 251 -22.91 -7.61 -19.36
N MET A 252 -22.38 -6.43 -19.70
CA MET A 252 -21.11 -5.95 -19.11
C MET A 252 -21.25 -5.60 -17.62
N ARG A 253 -22.42 -5.16 -17.19
CA ARG A 253 -22.72 -4.97 -15.75
C ARG A 253 -22.69 -6.30 -15.01
N ALA A 254 -23.27 -7.36 -15.61
CA ALA A 254 -23.21 -8.71 -15.05
C ALA A 254 -21.75 -9.21 -14.95
N VAL A 255 -20.88 -8.90 -15.90
CA VAL A 255 -19.43 -9.18 -15.83
C VAL A 255 -18.84 -8.60 -14.55
N LEU A 256 -19.01 -7.30 -14.33
CA LEU A 256 -18.45 -6.63 -13.16
C LEU A 256 -19.06 -7.15 -11.84
N LEU A 257 -20.33 -7.51 -11.84
CA LEU A 257 -21.00 -8.10 -10.67
C LEU A 257 -20.59 -9.55 -10.41
N SER A 258 -19.97 -10.23 -11.37
CA SER A 258 -19.47 -11.61 -11.21
C SER A 258 -18.02 -11.67 -10.72
N SER A 259 -17.31 -10.55 -10.64
CA SER A 259 -15.91 -10.53 -10.19
C SER A 259 -15.82 -10.48 -8.67
N ASP A 260 -14.92 -11.30 -8.11
CA ASP A 260 -14.59 -11.34 -6.68
C ASP A 260 -13.42 -10.39 -6.33
N SER A 261 -12.62 -10.01 -7.33
CA SER A 261 -11.40 -9.21 -7.14
C SER A 261 -11.64 -7.70 -7.07
N ILE A 262 -12.86 -7.23 -7.42
CA ILE A 262 -13.19 -5.81 -7.41
C ILE A 262 -14.02 -5.40 -6.20
N LEU A 263 -13.94 -4.11 -5.84
CA LEU A 263 -14.77 -3.56 -4.77
C LEU A 263 -16.21 -3.34 -5.26
N THR A 264 -17.16 -3.63 -4.37
CA THR A 264 -18.59 -3.37 -4.60
C THR A 264 -18.97 -1.90 -4.39
N GLU A 265 -18.21 -1.19 -3.56
CA GLU A 265 -18.38 0.23 -3.29
C GLU A 265 -17.05 0.97 -3.50
N PRO A 266 -17.04 2.07 -4.25
CA PRO A 266 -18.15 2.61 -5.06
C PRO A 266 -18.55 1.66 -6.19
N LYS A 267 -19.83 1.66 -6.56
CA LYS A 267 -20.39 0.73 -7.58
C LYS A 267 -19.58 0.79 -8.88
N PRO A 268 -19.18 -0.36 -9.42
CA PRO A 268 -18.53 -0.42 -10.73
C PRO A 268 -19.46 0.09 -11.83
N GLY A 269 -18.89 0.76 -12.83
CA GLY A 269 -19.62 1.43 -13.91
C GLY A 269 -19.37 0.84 -15.28
N VAL A 270 -20.36 0.93 -16.15
CA VAL A 270 -20.23 0.62 -17.58
C VAL A 270 -20.74 1.82 -18.37
N GLN A 271 -19.91 2.37 -19.26
CA GLN A 271 -20.25 3.51 -20.10
C GLN A 271 -19.97 3.19 -21.57
N ILE A 272 -20.79 3.70 -22.49
CA ILE A 272 -20.52 3.65 -23.91
C ILE A 272 -19.57 4.79 -24.25
N LYS A 273 -18.42 4.46 -24.79
CA LYS A 273 -17.42 5.40 -25.28
C LYS A 273 -17.70 5.87 -26.71
N SER A 274 -18.03 4.89 -27.56
CA SER A 274 -18.40 5.16 -28.96
C SER A 274 -19.36 4.10 -29.49
N LEU A 275 -20.14 4.48 -30.48
CA LEU A 275 -21.05 3.58 -31.21
C LEU A 275 -20.82 3.80 -32.71
N THR A 276 -20.42 2.74 -33.40
CA THR A 276 -20.24 2.70 -34.85
C THR A 276 -21.10 1.59 -35.43
N SER A 277 -21.17 1.49 -36.78
CA SER A 277 -21.85 0.37 -37.47
C SER A 277 -21.29 -0.98 -37.07
N ASP A 278 -19.98 -1.04 -36.76
CA ASP A 278 -19.25 -2.30 -36.61
C ASP A 278 -18.97 -2.66 -35.15
N ALA A 279 -19.05 -1.69 -34.26
CA ALA A 279 -18.75 -1.91 -32.84
C ALA A 279 -19.43 -0.91 -31.91
N VAL A 280 -19.83 -1.40 -30.75
CA VAL A 280 -20.04 -0.62 -29.53
C VAL A 280 -18.79 -0.72 -28.69
N GLU A 281 -18.15 0.41 -28.42
CA GLU A 281 -17.01 0.51 -27.52
C GLU A 281 -17.49 0.89 -26.12
N LEU A 282 -17.23 0.04 -25.14
CA LEU A 282 -17.63 0.23 -23.76
C LEU A 282 -16.39 0.39 -22.88
N GLU A 283 -16.49 1.29 -21.92
CA GLU A 283 -15.54 1.43 -20.84
C GLU A 283 -16.12 0.87 -19.55
N LEU A 284 -15.43 -0.10 -18.99
CA LEU A 284 -15.73 -0.70 -17.70
C LEU A 284 -14.83 -0.06 -16.66
N SER A 285 -15.41 0.60 -15.67
CA SER A 285 -14.69 1.25 -14.57
C SER A 285 -14.96 0.53 -13.26
N PHE A 286 -13.91 0.23 -12.51
CA PHE A 286 -14.00 -0.50 -11.26
C PHE A 286 -12.86 -0.10 -10.32
N ARG A 287 -12.93 -0.48 -9.06
CA ARG A 287 -11.87 -0.27 -8.08
C ARG A 287 -11.40 -1.59 -7.50
N VAL A 288 -10.11 -1.65 -7.20
CA VAL A 288 -9.46 -2.76 -6.50
C VAL A 288 -8.95 -2.28 -5.13
N ARG A 289 -8.66 -3.20 -4.22
CA ARG A 289 -8.25 -2.87 -2.85
C ARG A 289 -6.90 -2.15 -2.79
N ASP A 290 -6.00 -2.50 -3.69
CA ASP A 290 -4.73 -1.81 -3.90
C ASP A 290 -4.25 -1.98 -5.35
N ILE A 291 -3.26 -1.18 -5.76
CA ILE A 291 -2.75 -1.19 -7.14
C ILE A 291 -2.15 -2.53 -7.55
N GLY A 292 -1.56 -3.29 -6.62
CA GLY A 292 -0.97 -4.61 -6.91
C GLY A 292 -2.01 -5.62 -7.37
N GLN A 293 -3.28 -5.42 -7.00
CA GLN A 293 -4.41 -6.28 -7.41
C GLN A 293 -4.99 -5.90 -8.77
N ALA A 294 -4.61 -4.75 -9.36
CA ALA A 294 -5.18 -4.28 -10.61
C ALA A 294 -4.91 -5.23 -11.80
N GLY A 295 -3.71 -5.80 -11.89
CA GLY A 295 -3.36 -6.77 -12.92
C GLY A 295 -4.17 -8.07 -12.82
N PRO A 296 -4.14 -8.79 -11.70
CA PRO A 296 -4.97 -9.97 -11.47
C PRO A 296 -6.47 -9.73 -11.70
N ALA A 297 -7.02 -8.62 -11.19
CA ALA A 297 -8.42 -8.27 -11.38
C ALA A 297 -8.77 -8.04 -12.87
N LYS A 298 -7.90 -7.40 -13.65
CA LYS A 298 -8.09 -7.26 -15.10
C LYS A 298 -8.13 -8.60 -15.79
N ASN A 299 -7.27 -9.54 -15.45
CA ASN A 299 -7.25 -10.88 -16.02
C ASN A 299 -8.55 -11.64 -15.73
N GLU A 300 -9.04 -11.58 -14.49
CA GLU A 300 -10.33 -12.16 -14.11
C GLU A 300 -11.47 -11.53 -14.91
N ILE A 301 -11.50 -10.20 -15.03
CA ILE A 301 -12.55 -9.52 -15.79
C ILE A 301 -12.50 -9.89 -17.28
N PHE A 302 -11.32 -10.06 -17.88
CA PHE A 302 -11.22 -10.55 -19.27
C PHE A 302 -11.81 -11.94 -19.44
N ASP A 303 -11.56 -12.87 -18.52
CA ASP A 303 -12.20 -14.19 -18.53
C ASP A 303 -13.72 -14.08 -18.39
N LEU A 304 -14.20 -13.28 -17.44
CA LEU A 304 -15.62 -13.04 -17.23
C LEU A 304 -16.28 -12.38 -18.45
N ILE A 305 -15.61 -11.42 -19.10
CA ILE A 305 -16.08 -10.82 -20.36
C ILE A 305 -16.30 -11.91 -21.42
N TYR A 306 -15.29 -12.77 -21.62
CA TYR A 306 -15.39 -13.85 -22.59
C TYR A 306 -16.56 -14.79 -22.29
N ARG A 307 -16.72 -15.21 -21.05
CA ARG A 307 -17.80 -16.11 -20.58
C ARG A 307 -19.19 -15.49 -20.78
N HIS A 308 -19.38 -14.24 -20.35
CA HIS A 308 -20.66 -13.54 -20.46
C HIS A 308 -21.03 -13.21 -21.92
N ILE A 309 -20.07 -12.76 -22.74
CA ILE A 309 -20.26 -12.48 -24.15
C ILE A 309 -20.72 -13.77 -24.87
N LYS A 310 -19.98 -14.87 -24.65
CA LYS A 310 -20.34 -16.18 -25.23
C LYS A 310 -21.70 -16.66 -24.74
N ALA A 311 -22.00 -16.47 -23.46
CA ALA A 311 -23.30 -16.81 -22.88
C ALA A 311 -24.45 -15.99 -23.49
N ALA A 312 -24.24 -14.71 -23.75
CA ALA A 312 -25.22 -13.83 -24.35
C ALA A 312 -25.36 -14.00 -25.88
N GLY A 313 -24.50 -14.80 -26.53
CA GLY A 313 -24.46 -14.93 -27.99
C GLY A 313 -23.90 -13.70 -28.69
N LEU A 314 -23.11 -12.90 -27.99
CA LEU A 314 -22.44 -11.73 -28.52
C LEU A 314 -21.06 -12.10 -29.08
N THR A 315 -20.49 -11.21 -29.90
CA THR A 315 -19.18 -11.36 -30.51
C THR A 315 -18.32 -10.12 -30.22
N LEU A 316 -17.05 -10.32 -29.86
CA LEU A 316 -16.10 -9.24 -29.75
C LEU A 316 -15.80 -8.63 -31.13
N ALA A 317 -15.80 -7.30 -31.21
CA ALA A 317 -15.42 -6.60 -32.44
C ALA A 317 -13.90 -6.64 -32.63
N ARG A 318 -13.45 -6.56 -33.87
CA ARG A 318 -12.05 -6.52 -34.25
C ARG A 318 -11.40 -5.22 -33.80
N PRO A 319 -10.07 -5.20 -33.61
CA PRO A 319 -9.30 -3.97 -33.44
C PRO A 319 -9.53 -3.02 -34.63
N ILE A 320 -9.44 -1.70 -34.38
CA ILE A 320 -9.68 -0.66 -35.40
C ILE A 320 -8.72 -0.79 -36.59
N ASP A 321 -7.50 -1.24 -36.34
CA ASP A 321 -6.41 -1.32 -37.33
C ASP A 321 -6.28 -2.71 -37.99
N ALA A 322 -7.18 -3.64 -37.70
CA ALA A 322 -7.14 -4.96 -38.30
C ALA A 322 -7.68 -4.94 -39.74
N ALA A 323 -6.78 -4.78 -40.70
CA ALA A 323 -7.07 -5.01 -42.10
C ALA A 323 -7.39 -6.50 -42.33
N GLY A 324 -8.63 -6.82 -42.58
CA GLY A 324 -9.07 -8.21 -42.85
C GLY A 324 -10.48 -8.22 -43.47
N PRO A 325 -10.92 -9.33 -44.11
CA PRO A 325 -12.23 -9.43 -44.67
C PRO A 325 -13.34 -9.18 -43.64
N PRO A 326 -14.49 -8.60 -44.05
CA PRO A 326 -15.60 -8.27 -43.18
C PRO A 326 -16.11 -9.48 -42.38
N PRO A 327 -16.71 -9.28 -41.18
CA PRO A 327 -17.17 -10.34 -40.27
C PRO A 327 -18.09 -11.38 -40.91
N ASP A 328 -18.86 -11.00 -41.94
CA ASP A 328 -19.80 -11.85 -42.63
C ASP A 328 -19.16 -13.05 -43.35
N GLN A 329 -17.86 -12.95 -43.73
CA GLN A 329 -17.20 -14.08 -44.39
C GLN A 329 -16.65 -15.12 -43.39
N LEU A 330 -16.40 -14.75 -42.15
CA LEU A 330 -15.97 -15.68 -41.09
C LEU A 330 -17.18 -16.36 -40.40
N GLN A 331 -18.33 -15.68 -40.37
CA GLN A 331 -19.57 -16.32 -39.89
C GLN A 331 -20.02 -17.46 -40.79
N SER A 332 -19.65 -17.41 -42.07
CA SER A 332 -19.97 -18.48 -43.04
C SER A 332 -19.26 -19.79 -42.72
N GLU A 333 -18.09 -19.79 -42.10
CA GLU A 333 -17.38 -21.01 -41.67
C GLU A 333 -17.86 -21.55 -40.31
N GLU A 334 -18.34 -20.69 -39.39
CA GLU A 334 -18.96 -21.14 -38.13
C GLU A 334 -20.38 -21.69 -38.32
N VAL A 335 -21.11 -21.21 -39.32
CA VAL A 335 -22.46 -21.69 -39.65
C VAL A 335 -22.45 -23.15 -40.18
N MET A 336 -21.31 -23.65 -40.66
CA MET A 336 -21.20 -25.06 -41.11
C MET A 336 -20.93 -26.04 -39.93
N LYS A 337 -20.69 -25.61 -38.72
CA LYS A 337 -20.62 -26.53 -37.57
C LYS A 337 -22.04 -26.89 -37.13
N PRO A 338 -22.36 -28.18 -36.95
CA PRO A 338 -23.68 -28.59 -36.48
C PRO A 338 -24.05 -27.86 -35.21
N HIS A 339 -25.24 -27.27 -35.17
CA HIS A 339 -25.72 -26.46 -34.05
C HIS A 339 -25.92 -27.34 -32.82
N ARG A 340 -24.85 -27.49 -31.99
CA ARG A 340 -24.94 -28.23 -30.73
C ARG A 340 -25.93 -27.53 -29.80
N PRO A 341 -26.90 -28.24 -29.18
CA PRO A 341 -27.83 -27.68 -28.21
C PRO A 341 -27.11 -27.01 -27.05
N THR A 342 -27.68 -25.94 -26.51
CA THR A 342 -27.09 -25.19 -25.36
C THR A 342 -26.77 -26.10 -24.16
N PRO A 343 -27.62 -27.05 -23.72
CA PRO A 343 -27.31 -27.97 -22.65
C PRO A 343 -26.03 -28.77 -22.88
N LEU A 344 -25.83 -29.30 -24.09
CA LEU A 344 -24.63 -30.06 -24.43
C LEU A 344 -23.37 -29.23 -24.39
N LYS A 345 -23.42 -27.98 -24.89
CA LYS A 345 -22.29 -27.03 -24.78
C LYS A 345 -21.92 -26.70 -23.34
N LEU A 346 -22.89 -26.69 -22.42
CA LEU A 346 -22.65 -26.45 -20.99
C LEU A 346 -21.97 -27.67 -20.35
N LEU A 347 -22.38 -28.88 -20.68
CA LEU A 347 -21.74 -30.10 -20.20
C LEU A 347 -20.28 -30.22 -20.68
N ASP A 348 -20.03 -29.88 -21.94
CA ASP A 348 -18.67 -29.87 -22.51
C ASP A 348 -17.72 -28.86 -21.82
N ALA A 349 -18.25 -27.80 -21.20
CA ALA A 349 -17.47 -26.78 -20.55
C ALA A 349 -17.09 -27.10 -19.10
N ILE A 350 -17.76 -28.10 -18.49
CA ILE A 350 -17.59 -28.39 -17.05
C ILE A 350 -16.67 -29.59 -16.85
N PRO A 351 -15.57 -29.44 -16.12
CA PRO A 351 -14.62 -30.53 -15.85
C PRO A 351 -15.23 -31.76 -15.23
N LEU A 352 -16.32 -31.61 -14.47
CA LEU A 352 -17.03 -32.69 -13.81
C LEU A 352 -17.54 -33.76 -14.81
N PHE A 353 -17.81 -33.37 -16.05
CA PHE A 353 -18.41 -34.25 -17.10
C PHE A 353 -17.44 -34.57 -18.24
N PHE A 354 -16.15 -34.26 -18.12
CA PHE A 354 -15.16 -34.55 -19.17
C PHE A 354 -14.97 -36.04 -19.44
N SER A 355 -15.24 -36.88 -18.46
CA SER A 355 -15.14 -38.35 -18.58
C SER A 355 -16.33 -39.00 -19.26
N LEU A 356 -17.42 -38.27 -19.47
CA LEU A 356 -18.62 -38.81 -20.15
C LEU A 356 -18.38 -38.90 -21.66
N THR A 357 -18.88 -39.95 -22.25
CA THR A 357 -18.93 -40.11 -23.70
C THR A 357 -19.93 -39.13 -24.33
N GLU A 358 -19.84 -38.90 -25.63
CA GLU A 358 -20.78 -37.99 -26.34
C GLU A 358 -22.25 -38.45 -26.20
N ASP A 359 -22.52 -39.76 -26.29
CA ASP A 359 -23.88 -40.33 -26.14
C ASP A 359 -24.43 -40.13 -24.71
N GLU A 360 -23.55 -40.31 -23.69
CA GLU A 360 -23.90 -40.06 -22.28
C GLU A 360 -24.21 -38.58 -22.05
N LYS A 361 -23.42 -37.67 -22.63
CA LYS A 361 -23.66 -36.23 -22.57
C LYS A 361 -24.95 -35.83 -23.28
N GLU A 362 -25.23 -36.40 -24.46
CA GLU A 362 -26.48 -36.13 -25.18
C GLU A 362 -27.70 -36.56 -24.37
N THR A 363 -27.64 -37.75 -23.77
CA THR A 363 -28.71 -38.27 -22.90
C THR A 363 -28.92 -37.38 -21.70
N LEU A 364 -27.83 -36.97 -21.04
CA LEU A 364 -27.88 -36.07 -19.88
C LEU A 364 -28.40 -34.68 -20.27
N ALA A 365 -27.92 -34.13 -21.41
CA ALA A 365 -28.36 -32.84 -21.93
C ALA A 365 -29.87 -32.82 -22.25
N ALA A 366 -30.43 -33.91 -22.75
CA ALA A 366 -31.85 -34.03 -23.02
C ALA A 366 -32.71 -34.03 -21.75
N SER A 367 -32.14 -34.47 -20.61
CA SER A 367 -32.84 -34.49 -19.31
C SER A 367 -32.73 -33.17 -18.53
N MET A 368 -31.90 -32.22 -18.98
CA MET A 368 -31.69 -30.95 -18.28
C MET A 368 -32.91 -30.04 -18.33
N THR A 369 -33.26 -29.44 -17.19
CA THR A 369 -34.39 -28.52 -17.08
C THR A 369 -33.91 -27.10 -16.97
N ARG A 370 -34.45 -26.20 -17.81
CA ARG A 370 -34.15 -24.78 -17.74
C ARG A 370 -34.96 -24.11 -16.63
N ARG A 371 -34.26 -23.41 -15.72
CA ARG A 371 -34.84 -22.56 -14.64
C ARG A 371 -34.44 -21.12 -14.83
N THR A 372 -35.32 -20.20 -14.45
CA THR A 372 -35.06 -18.75 -14.51
C THR A 372 -35.36 -18.08 -13.19
N TYR A 373 -34.48 -17.18 -12.79
CA TYR A 373 -34.60 -16.45 -11.51
C TYR A 373 -34.46 -14.95 -11.77
N LYS A 374 -35.35 -14.19 -11.10
CA LYS A 374 -35.29 -12.73 -11.16
C LYS A 374 -34.15 -12.22 -10.25
N LYS A 375 -33.70 -11.01 -10.52
CA LYS A 375 -32.78 -10.30 -9.63
C LYS A 375 -33.32 -10.34 -8.18
N ASP A 376 -32.40 -10.48 -7.24
CA ASP A 376 -32.59 -10.54 -5.77
C ASP A 376 -33.38 -11.79 -5.28
N SER A 377 -33.71 -12.76 -6.17
CA SER A 377 -34.28 -14.04 -5.75
C SER A 377 -33.21 -14.91 -5.09
N ILE A 378 -33.60 -15.64 -4.05
CA ILE A 378 -32.78 -16.70 -3.42
C ILE A 378 -33.05 -17.98 -4.21
N LEU A 379 -31.99 -18.66 -4.65
CA LEU A 379 -32.05 -19.92 -5.36
C LEU A 379 -31.98 -21.11 -4.43
N ILE A 380 -31.09 -21.01 -3.43
CA ILE A 380 -30.84 -22.02 -2.42
C ILE A 380 -30.58 -21.28 -1.11
N GLU A 381 -31.12 -21.76 0.00
CA GLU A 381 -30.80 -21.27 1.35
C GLU A 381 -29.70 -22.13 2.00
N GLN A 382 -28.91 -21.50 2.86
CA GLN A 382 -27.87 -22.19 3.65
C GLN A 382 -28.48 -23.33 4.47
N GLY A 383 -27.91 -24.52 4.36
CA GLY A 383 -28.38 -25.72 5.04
C GLY A 383 -29.36 -26.57 4.21
N ASP A 384 -29.90 -26.06 3.12
CA ASP A 384 -30.76 -26.84 2.22
C ASP A 384 -30.00 -27.97 1.55
N THR A 385 -30.58 -29.16 1.51
CA THR A 385 -30.05 -30.30 0.72
C THR A 385 -30.71 -30.33 -0.63
N VAL A 386 -29.97 -29.96 -1.67
CA VAL A 386 -30.46 -29.90 -3.05
C VAL A 386 -30.05 -31.15 -3.79
N ALA A 387 -31.01 -31.95 -4.22
CA ALA A 387 -30.75 -33.18 -4.98
C ALA A 387 -30.61 -32.94 -6.50
N SER A 388 -30.00 -31.82 -6.87
CA SER A 388 -29.74 -31.44 -8.26
C SER A 388 -28.51 -30.60 -8.43
N LEU A 389 -27.82 -30.73 -9.55
CA LEU A 389 -26.74 -29.85 -9.96
C LEU A 389 -27.31 -28.75 -10.85
N MET A 390 -26.93 -27.51 -10.54
CA MET A 390 -27.36 -26.36 -11.34
C MET A 390 -26.15 -25.70 -12.01
N ILE A 391 -26.26 -25.50 -13.33
CA ILE A 391 -25.22 -24.88 -14.17
C ILE A 391 -25.68 -23.47 -14.56
N VAL A 392 -24.89 -22.46 -14.28
CA VAL A 392 -25.21 -21.09 -14.68
C VAL A 392 -25.02 -20.91 -16.18
N ARG A 393 -26.12 -20.60 -16.87
CA ARG A 393 -26.12 -20.30 -18.31
C ARG A 393 -25.85 -18.82 -18.56
N SER A 394 -26.50 -17.96 -17.79
CA SER A 394 -26.34 -16.49 -17.90
C SER A 394 -26.70 -15.79 -16.58
N GLY A 395 -26.15 -14.62 -16.38
CA GLY A 395 -26.35 -13.81 -15.17
C GLY A 395 -25.24 -13.98 -14.16
N ALA A 396 -25.38 -13.36 -12.99
CA ALA A 396 -24.45 -13.38 -11.87
C ALA A 396 -25.19 -13.75 -10.59
N LEU A 397 -24.53 -14.56 -9.75
CA LEU A 397 -25.01 -14.97 -8.42
C LEU A 397 -23.98 -14.58 -7.37
N VAL A 398 -24.43 -14.40 -6.13
CA VAL A 398 -23.57 -14.24 -4.95
C VAL A 398 -23.87 -15.37 -3.97
N ALA A 399 -22.81 -15.94 -3.43
CA ALA A 399 -22.88 -16.90 -2.34
C ALA A 399 -22.59 -16.21 -1.02
N THR A 400 -23.53 -16.30 -0.08
CA THR A 400 -23.41 -15.70 1.24
C THR A 400 -23.63 -16.74 2.33
N ARG A 401 -22.88 -16.61 3.43
CA ARG A 401 -23.01 -17.45 4.61
C ARG A 401 -23.40 -16.61 5.82
N GLN A 402 -24.41 -17.06 6.54
CA GLN A 402 -24.81 -16.45 7.80
C GLN A 402 -23.97 -17.05 8.94
N GLU A 403 -23.16 -16.19 9.60
CA GLU A 403 -22.41 -16.54 10.81
C GLU A 403 -22.92 -15.69 11.98
N GLY A 404 -23.82 -16.27 12.80
CA GLY A 404 -24.51 -15.53 13.85
C GLY A 404 -25.38 -14.40 13.28
N HIS A 405 -25.03 -13.15 13.59
CA HIS A 405 -25.72 -11.96 13.07
C HIS A 405 -25.06 -11.30 11.85
N LYS A 406 -24.00 -11.90 11.33
CA LYS A 406 -23.25 -11.33 10.22
C LYS A 406 -23.40 -12.19 8.97
N GLU A 407 -23.77 -11.55 7.85
CA GLU A 407 -23.73 -12.17 6.54
C GLU A 407 -22.35 -11.94 5.91
N ILE A 408 -21.70 -13.02 5.47
CA ILE A 408 -20.36 -13.01 4.88
C ILE A 408 -20.49 -13.45 3.42
N GLU A 409 -19.99 -12.64 2.50
CA GLU A 409 -19.86 -13.01 1.09
C GLU A 409 -18.69 -13.98 0.93
N LEU A 410 -18.94 -15.15 0.36
CA LEU A 410 -17.96 -16.21 0.11
C LEU A 410 -17.40 -16.15 -1.30
N GLY A 411 -18.17 -15.64 -2.27
CA GLY A 411 -17.77 -15.51 -3.65
C GLY A 411 -18.97 -15.36 -4.58
N ARG A 412 -18.68 -15.27 -5.87
CA ARG A 412 -19.67 -15.04 -6.92
C ARG A 412 -19.59 -16.09 -8.01
N LEU A 413 -20.74 -16.35 -8.66
CA LEU A 413 -20.84 -17.30 -9.75
C LEU A 413 -21.23 -16.59 -11.05
N ALA A 414 -20.57 -17.00 -12.13
CA ALA A 414 -20.70 -16.49 -13.48
C ALA A 414 -21.15 -17.59 -14.46
N PRO A 415 -21.47 -17.27 -15.71
CA PRO A 415 -21.80 -18.28 -16.72
C PRO A 415 -20.71 -19.36 -16.85
N GLY A 416 -21.11 -20.64 -16.80
CA GLY A 416 -20.22 -21.81 -16.80
C GLY A 416 -19.88 -22.33 -15.41
N ASP A 417 -20.15 -21.58 -14.32
CA ASP A 417 -20.04 -22.11 -12.96
C ASP A 417 -21.27 -23.01 -12.66
N TYR A 418 -21.09 -23.88 -11.65
CA TYR A 418 -22.12 -24.80 -11.20
C TYR A 418 -22.14 -24.89 -9.67
N PHE A 419 -23.27 -25.31 -9.12
CA PHE A 419 -23.53 -25.44 -7.70
C PHE A 419 -24.54 -26.53 -7.41
N GLY A 420 -24.71 -26.93 -6.18
CA GLY A 420 -25.61 -28.02 -5.78
C GLY A 420 -24.95 -29.40 -5.76
N GLU A 421 -23.66 -29.48 -6.08
CA GLU A 421 -22.88 -30.73 -6.11
C GLU A 421 -22.79 -31.39 -4.73
N SER A 422 -22.76 -30.62 -3.66
CA SER A 422 -22.68 -31.15 -2.29
C SER A 422 -23.94 -31.92 -1.91
N GLY A 423 -25.11 -31.35 -2.19
CA GLY A 423 -26.39 -32.05 -2.01
C GLY A 423 -26.55 -33.22 -2.92
N LEU A 424 -26.26 -33.04 -4.21
CA LEU A 424 -26.44 -34.07 -5.24
C LEU A 424 -25.51 -35.28 -5.04
N LEU A 425 -24.21 -35.07 -4.79
CA LEU A 425 -23.20 -36.14 -4.78
C LEU A 425 -22.95 -36.76 -3.41
N ILE A 426 -23.08 -35.99 -2.35
CA ILE A 426 -22.76 -36.46 -0.99
C ILE A 426 -23.88 -36.29 0.03
N GLY A 427 -25.05 -35.74 -0.39
CA GLY A 427 -26.23 -35.59 0.45
C GLY A 427 -26.04 -34.63 1.66
N VAL A 428 -25.17 -33.64 1.53
CA VAL A 428 -24.89 -32.64 2.57
C VAL A 428 -25.58 -31.33 2.19
N GLY A 429 -26.09 -30.59 3.18
CA GLY A 429 -26.69 -29.28 2.96
C GLY A 429 -25.68 -28.26 2.44
N GLU A 430 -26.16 -27.30 1.66
CA GLU A 430 -25.34 -26.23 1.09
C GLU A 430 -24.77 -25.31 2.19
N ALA A 431 -23.49 -24.97 2.07
CA ALA A 431 -22.78 -24.15 3.06
C ALA A 431 -23.12 -22.67 2.99
N ALA A 432 -23.76 -22.25 1.90
CA ALA A 432 -24.08 -20.85 1.60
C ALA A 432 -25.46 -20.72 0.98
N SER A 433 -26.08 -19.57 1.21
CA SER A 433 -27.25 -19.14 0.44
C SER A 433 -26.78 -18.53 -0.89
N LEU A 434 -27.49 -18.86 -1.97
CA LEU A 434 -27.23 -18.35 -3.31
C LEU A 434 -28.33 -17.37 -3.72
N ARG A 435 -27.94 -16.12 -4.02
CA ARG A 435 -28.86 -15.06 -4.42
C ARG A 435 -28.48 -14.49 -5.80
N ALA A 436 -29.49 -14.26 -6.63
CA ALA A 436 -29.32 -13.67 -7.95
C ALA A 436 -28.99 -12.17 -7.87
N LEU A 437 -27.86 -11.74 -8.43
CA LEU A 437 -27.49 -10.33 -8.58
C LEU A 437 -28.09 -9.69 -9.84
N THR A 438 -28.38 -10.51 -10.85
CA THR A 438 -29.00 -10.12 -12.10
C THR A 438 -30.16 -11.06 -12.43
N PHE A 439 -30.77 -10.96 -13.63
CA PHE A 439 -31.60 -12.03 -14.16
C PHE A 439 -30.74 -13.25 -14.49
N VAL A 440 -31.05 -14.40 -13.91
CA VAL A 440 -30.23 -15.62 -13.99
C VAL A 440 -30.99 -16.74 -14.70
N VAL A 441 -30.29 -17.41 -15.58
CA VAL A 441 -30.76 -18.66 -16.22
C VAL A 441 -29.82 -19.78 -15.83
N VAL A 442 -30.33 -20.84 -15.24
CA VAL A 442 -29.59 -22.07 -14.94
C VAL A 442 -30.18 -23.27 -15.66
N TYR A 443 -29.34 -24.28 -15.84
CA TYR A 443 -29.78 -25.61 -16.25
C TYR A 443 -29.58 -26.57 -15.10
N GLU A 444 -30.67 -27.26 -14.74
CA GLU A 444 -30.75 -28.19 -13.62
C GLU A 444 -30.61 -29.63 -14.12
N ILE A 445 -29.74 -30.39 -13.48
CA ILE A 445 -29.56 -31.83 -13.64
C ILE A 445 -30.02 -32.48 -12.33
N ALA A 446 -31.15 -33.16 -12.38
CA ALA A 446 -31.70 -33.88 -11.25
C ALA A 446 -30.90 -35.16 -10.94
N GLN A 447 -30.88 -35.59 -9.69
CA GLN A 447 -30.26 -36.85 -9.25
C GLN A 447 -30.75 -38.05 -10.06
N ALA A 448 -32.06 -38.08 -10.37
CA ALA A 448 -32.66 -39.13 -11.15
C ALA A 448 -32.06 -39.29 -12.57
N SER A 449 -31.54 -38.20 -13.17
CA SER A 449 -30.91 -38.21 -14.49
C SER A 449 -29.49 -38.78 -14.46
N LEU A 450 -28.77 -38.66 -13.33
CA LEU A 450 -27.42 -39.21 -13.16
C LEU A 450 -27.43 -40.68 -12.70
N THR A 451 -28.48 -41.12 -12.06
CA THR A 451 -28.59 -42.48 -11.51
C THR A 451 -28.36 -43.57 -12.52
N PRO A 452 -28.99 -43.56 -13.75
CA PRO A 452 -28.76 -44.58 -14.76
C PRO A 452 -27.29 -44.61 -15.21
N LEU A 453 -26.68 -43.43 -15.45
CA LEU A 453 -25.29 -43.33 -15.90
C LEU A 453 -24.30 -43.95 -14.91
N LEU A 454 -24.52 -43.74 -13.60
CA LEU A 454 -23.71 -44.32 -12.54
C LEU A 454 -23.91 -45.81 -12.34
N HIS A 455 -25.11 -46.32 -12.66
CA HIS A 455 -25.36 -47.74 -12.66
C HIS A 455 -24.71 -48.46 -13.85
N ASP A 456 -24.79 -47.86 -15.05
CA ASP A 456 -24.22 -48.44 -16.29
C ASP A 456 -22.67 -48.39 -16.25
N ARG A 457 -22.10 -47.36 -15.59
CA ARG A 457 -20.64 -47.16 -15.51
C ARG A 457 -20.20 -46.73 -14.13
N PRO A 458 -20.02 -47.67 -13.16
CA PRO A 458 -19.68 -47.37 -11.77
C PRO A 458 -18.41 -46.57 -11.60
N GLY A 459 -17.45 -46.63 -12.53
CA GLY A 459 -16.20 -45.85 -12.50
C GLY A 459 -16.41 -44.33 -12.60
N ILE A 460 -17.56 -43.88 -13.13
CA ILE A 460 -17.90 -42.44 -13.13
C ILE A 460 -17.95 -41.86 -11.70
N ALA A 461 -18.40 -42.66 -10.72
CA ALA A 461 -18.45 -42.23 -9.32
C ALA A 461 -17.06 -41.89 -8.76
N GLU A 462 -16.01 -42.61 -9.17
CA GLU A 462 -14.61 -42.33 -8.76
C GLU A 462 -14.09 -41.07 -9.42
N GLU A 463 -14.41 -40.85 -10.68
CA GLU A 463 -14.00 -39.66 -11.43
C GLU A 463 -14.71 -38.39 -10.94
N LEU A 464 -15.99 -38.48 -10.60
CA LEU A 464 -16.74 -37.39 -9.97
C LEU A 464 -16.18 -37.07 -8.58
N ALA A 465 -15.85 -38.07 -7.78
CA ALA A 465 -15.25 -37.89 -6.45
C ALA A 465 -13.87 -37.23 -6.55
N ALA A 466 -13.03 -37.65 -7.51
CA ALA A 466 -11.71 -37.07 -7.76
C ALA A 466 -11.80 -35.58 -8.16
N THR A 467 -12.74 -35.24 -9.02
CA THR A 467 -12.95 -33.85 -9.46
C THR A 467 -13.49 -32.99 -8.32
N LEU A 468 -14.43 -33.51 -7.54
CA LEU A 468 -14.95 -32.81 -6.38
C LEU A 468 -13.86 -32.58 -5.30
N SER A 469 -13.06 -33.63 -4.99
CA SER A 469 -11.94 -33.52 -4.06
C SER A 469 -10.95 -32.43 -4.47
N ARG A 470 -10.55 -32.42 -5.74
CA ARG A 470 -9.63 -31.40 -6.28
C ARG A 470 -10.22 -29.99 -6.17
N ARG A 471 -11.51 -29.81 -6.40
CA ARG A 471 -12.18 -28.52 -6.27
C ARG A 471 -12.21 -28.03 -4.82
N ILE A 472 -12.44 -28.91 -3.86
CA ILE A 472 -12.38 -28.62 -2.44
C ILE A 472 -10.96 -28.19 -2.04
N GLU A 473 -9.93 -28.92 -2.49
CA GLU A 473 -8.52 -28.65 -2.18
C GLU A 473 -8.02 -27.32 -2.77
N THR A 474 -8.47 -26.98 -3.98
CA THR A 474 -8.05 -25.73 -4.64
C THR A 474 -8.80 -24.49 -4.18
N GLY A 475 -9.82 -24.63 -3.33
CA GLY A 475 -10.63 -23.51 -2.83
C GLY A 475 -11.43 -22.78 -3.92
N GLN A 476 -11.45 -23.29 -5.16
CA GLN A 476 -12.18 -22.67 -6.25
C GLN A 476 -13.68 -22.86 -6.06
N HIS A 477 -14.37 -21.80 -5.61
CA HIS A 477 -15.82 -21.75 -5.42
C HIS A 477 -16.42 -22.96 -4.68
N SER A 478 -15.63 -23.60 -3.82
CA SER A 478 -16.12 -24.64 -2.93
C SER A 478 -16.86 -23.99 -1.77
N PHE A 479 -18.12 -23.78 -1.94
CA PHE A 479 -19.05 -23.44 -0.83
C PHE A 479 -19.33 -24.65 0.05
N ALA A 480 -18.54 -25.74 -0.10
CA ALA A 480 -18.63 -26.91 0.76
C ALA A 480 -18.31 -26.51 2.19
N THR A 481 -19.15 -26.95 3.10
CA THR A 481 -19.04 -26.72 4.52
C THR A 481 -17.64 -27.05 5.04
N GLU A 482 -17.01 -26.19 5.84
CA GLU A 482 -15.87 -26.53 6.71
C GLU A 482 -16.15 -27.79 7.60
N GLY A 483 -17.40 -28.17 7.76
CA GLY A 483 -17.81 -29.43 8.35
C GLY A 483 -17.62 -30.65 7.43
N ALA A 484 -17.34 -30.49 6.11
CA ALA A 484 -16.92 -31.58 5.23
C ALA A 484 -15.38 -31.78 5.25
N THR A 485 -14.61 -30.93 5.89
CA THR A 485 -13.30 -31.26 6.46
C THR A 485 -13.47 -32.23 7.64
N LEU A 486 -14.41 -33.12 7.49
CA LEU A 486 -14.66 -34.22 8.38
C LEU A 486 -13.44 -35.14 8.35
N ASN A 487 -12.77 -35.18 9.48
CA ASN A 487 -11.97 -36.34 9.91
C ASN A 487 -11.50 -37.23 8.76
N GLY A 488 -10.42 -36.82 8.06
CA GLY A 488 -9.73 -37.66 7.10
C GLY A 488 -10.61 -38.07 5.91
N GLY A 489 -11.29 -37.14 5.21
CA GLY A 489 -12.06 -37.41 4.00
C GLY A 489 -11.18 -37.85 2.86
N SER A 490 -10.69 -39.08 2.94
CA SER A 490 -10.00 -39.77 1.85
C SER A 490 -10.99 -39.84 0.68
N MET A 491 -10.45 -39.69 -0.54
CA MET A 491 -11.19 -39.90 -1.81
C MET A 491 -12.09 -41.15 -1.73
N THR A 492 -11.65 -42.19 -1.06
CA THR A 492 -12.40 -43.43 -0.79
C THR A 492 -13.70 -43.20 -0.04
N SER A 493 -13.76 -42.25 0.88
CA SER A 493 -14.96 -41.87 1.63
C SER A 493 -15.98 -41.16 0.74
N LEU A 494 -15.54 -40.30 -0.17
CA LEU A 494 -16.40 -39.60 -1.13
C LEU A 494 -17.02 -40.61 -2.15
N VAL A 495 -16.20 -41.49 -2.70
CA VAL A 495 -16.66 -42.56 -3.60
C VAL A 495 -17.73 -43.44 -2.91
N THR A 496 -17.47 -43.85 -1.67
CA THR A 496 -18.43 -44.65 -0.91
C THR A 496 -19.78 -43.94 -0.69
N ARG A 497 -19.73 -42.64 -0.40
CA ARG A 497 -20.95 -41.83 -0.23
C ARG A 497 -21.72 -41.67 -1.54
N ILE A 498 -21.04 -41.37 -2.64
CA ILE A 498 -21.68 -41.27 -3.98
C ILE A 498 -22.32 -42.58 -4.33
N ARG A 499 -21.61 -43.71 -4.21
CA ARG A 499 -22.17 -45.03 -4.48
C ARG A 499 -23.39 -45.34 -3.61
N HIS A 500 -23.34 -45.04 -2.33
CA HIS A 500 -24.47 -45.26 -1.42
C HIS A 500 -25.67 -44.38 -1.78
N LEU A 501 -25.47 -43.10 -2.10
CA LEU A 501 -26.54 -42.17 -2.43
C LEU A 501 -27.27 -42.56 -3.71
N PHE A 502 -26.52 -43.01 -4.72
CA PHE A 502 -27.07 -43.45 -6.01
C PHE A 502 -27.39 -44.94 -6.05
N LYS A 503 -27.27 -45.71 -4.95
CA LYS A 503 -27.51 -47.14 -4.85
C LYS A 503 -26.74 -47.95 -5.92
N VAL A 504 -25.51 -47.54 -6.25
CA VAL A 504 -24.66 -48.25 -7.23
C VAL A 504 -24.13 -49.53 -6.60
N PRO A 505 -24.17 -50.69 -7.27
CA PRO A 505 -23.59 -51.94 -6.76
C PRO A 505 -22.07 -51.78 -6.51
N GLN A 506 -21.56 -52.55 -5.53
CA GLN A 506 -20.13 -52.56 -5.19
C GLN A 506 -19.31 -53.25 -6.26
#